data_73d2c60df5ee66658cb3d1b30c826696
#
_entry.id   73d2c60df5ee66658cb3d1b30c826696
#
_cell.length_a   1.000
_cell.length_b   1.000
_cell.length_c   1.000
_cell.angle_alpha   90.00
_cell.angle_beta   90.00
_cell.angle_gamma   90.00
#
_symmetry.space_group_name_H-M   'P 1'
#
loop_
_entity.id
_entity.type
_entity.pdbx_description
1 polymer ?
#
loop_
_entity_poly.entity_id
_entity_poly.type
_entity_poly.pdbx_seq_one_letter_code
_entity_poly.pdbx_strand_id
1 'polypeptide(L)'
;LFFLITLILLWQSIHISALNPLSEDAIIDANKINISASVPGRIAAVYVKENSKVKKGDLLFTLDPTMYALRVEQAKEQLQIAQATLSNKQRIIIAETSNSEVAQEQIKRAQVNLSLATQSLNRLEPLLAKGFVTAQQVDDARTLKHDAEVTLKQAQKQNEASEALINNTDSEEALVKSLKTSLAMAEWELSNTEVRAPSNGYIAGVVLSPGEFILSGQSVFTLIDSDTWFASAYFKETDLNNIKIGSCVVIYSMIDNQHPIKGKVEGISRGVMSTDLINIPRDLPYVPKSLNWVRVEQRFPVKVIITEPPEALMRIGATATVNIVPNDDDC
;
A
#
# COMPACT_ATOMS: atom_id res chain seq x y z
N LEU A 1 33.17 46.51 48.28
CA LEU A 1 31.82 45.97 48.33
C LEU A 1 31.19 46.02 46.92
N PHE A 2 31.20 47.18 46.25
CA PHE A 2 30.60 47.33 44.90
C PHE A 2 31.21 46.42 43.87
N PHE A 3 32.51 46.22 43.82
CA PHE A 3 33.22 45.36 42.90
C PHE A 3 32.89 43.87 43.12
N LEU A 4 32.69 43.44 44.36
CA LEU A 4 32.25 42.07 44.68
C LEU A 4 30.80 41.79 44.20
N ILE A 5 29.92 42.78 44.39
CA ILE A 5 28.52 42.65 43.91
C ILE A 5 28.47 42.57 42.37
N THR A 6 29.25 43.44 41.67
CA THR A 6 29.31 43.35 40.21
C THR A 6 29.88 42.05 39.70
N LEU A 7 30.90 41.48 40.41
CA LEU A 7 31.48 40.18 40.05
C LEU A 7 30.48 39.03 40.26
N ILE A 8 29.71 39.06 41.36
CA ILE A 8 28.65 38.07 41.63
C ILE A 8 27.52 38.16 40.59
N LEU A 9 27.07 39.38 40.25
CA LEU A 9 26.05 39.57 39.23
C LEU A 9 26.52 39.16 37.87
N LEU A 10 27.78 39.43 37.52
CA LEU A 10 28.37 38.96 36.24
C LEU A 10 28.48 37.42 36.21
N TRP A 11 28.94 36.81 37.30
CA TRP A 11 29.01 35.34 37.41
C TRP A 11 27.63 34.72 37.34
N GLN A 12 26.62 35.29 38.01
CA GLN A 12 25.24 34.84 37.97
C GLN A 12 24.62 35.00 36.57
N SER A 13 24.91 36.11 35.88
CA SER A 13 24.46 36.34 34.49
C SER A 13 25.04 35.27 33.51
N ILE A 14 26.35 35.02 33.62
CA ILE A 14 27.01 33.99 32.80
C ILE A 14 26.45 32.59 33.08
N HIS A 15 26.19 32.29 34.36
CA HIS A 15 25.66 30.98 34.74
C HIS A 15 24.22 30.77 34.28
N ILE A 16 23.37 31.79 34.35
CA ILE A 16 21.99 31.74 33.85
C ILE A 16 21.97 31.61 32.31
N SER A 17 22.84 32.35 31.60
CA SER A 17 22.95 32.23 30.15
C SER A 17 23.43 30.84 29.71
N ALA A 18 24.30 30.17 30.47
CA ALA A 18 24.75 28.82 30.19
C ALA A 18 23.68 27.76 30.47
N LEU A 19 22.74 28.02 31.37
CA LEU A 19 21.63 27.10 31.69
C LEU A 19 20.44 27.22 30.73
N ASN A 20 20.30 28.38 30.06
CA ASN A 20 19.21 28.69 29.12
C ASN A 20 19.78 28.91 27.72
N PRO A 21 20.08 27.85 26.96
CA PRO A 21 20.60 28.01 25.61
C PRO A 21 19.63 28.81 24.74
N LEU A 22 20.13 29.85 24.11
CA LEU A 22 19.39 30.74 23.21
C LEU A 22 19.91 30.56 21.78
N SER A 23 19.02 30.32 20.83
CA SER A 23 19.33 30.38 19.41
C SER A 23 18.58 31.55 18.77
N GLU A 24 19.33 32.48 18.21
CA GLU A 24 18.78 33.59 17.40
C GLU A 24 18.65 33.21 15.92
N ASP A 25 19.14 32.01 15.56
CA ASP A 25 19.14 31.50 14.21
C ASP A 25 18.23 30.28 14.15
N ALA A 26 16.93 30.55 14.08
CA ALA A 26 15.92 29.52 13.95
C ALA A 26 14.95 29.82 12.79
N ILE A 27 14.46 28.80 12.13
CA ILE A 27 13.53 28.93 11.03
C ILE A 27 12.29 28.10 11.35
N ILE A 28 11.11 28.72 11.22
CA ILE A 28 9.82 28.02 11.30
C ILE A 28 9.59 27.32 9.99
N ASP A 29 9.29 26.02 10.05
CA ASP A 29 9.02 25.18 8.91
C ASP A 29 7.84 24.22 9.20
N ALA A 30 7.34 23.57 8.15
CA ALA A 30 6.29 22.57 8.23
C ALA A 30 6.58 21.43 7.25
N ASN A 31 5.87 20.32 7.39
CA ASN A 31 5.99 19.25 6.43
C ASN A 31 5.46 19.70 5.05
N LYS A 32 6.25 19.47 4.02
CA LYS A 32 5.96 19.82 2.64
C LYS A 32 5.61 18.54 1.87
N ILE A 33 4.42 18.49 1.30
CA ILE A 33 3.95 17.35 0.51
C ILE A 33 3.85 17.81 -0.94
N ASN A 34 4.68 17.25 -1.79
CA ASN A 34 4.60 17.50 -3.22
C ASN A 34 3.40 16.75 -3.81
N ILE A 35 2.41 17.48 -4.26
CA ILE A 35 1.21 16.91 -4.88
C ILE A 35 1.52 16.58 -6.34
N SER A 36 1.25 15.33 -6.70
CA SER A 36 1.42 14.80 -8.05
C SER A 36 0.24 13.90 -8.41
N ALA A 37 -0.02 13.72 -9.70
CA ALA A 37 -1.01 12.74 -10.15
C ALA A 37 -0.38 11.34 -10.18
N SER A 38 -1.14 10.34 -9.76
CA SER A 38 -0.73 8.94 -9.85
C SER A 38 -0.83 8.38 -11.28
N VAL A 39 -1.72 8.96 -12.09
CA VAL A 39 -1.97 8.58 -13.48
C VAL A 39 -1.75 9.78 -14.39
N PRO A 40 -1.25 9.60 -15.64
CA PRO A 40 -1.05 10.70 -16.58
C PRO A 40 -2.39 11.14 -17.18
N GLY A 41 -2.51 12.41 -17.52
CA GLY A 41 -3.73 12.88 -18.17
C GLY A 41 -3.76 14.39 -18.40
N ARG A 42 -4.79 14.83 -19.11
CA ARG A 42 -5.09 16.24 -19.32
C ARG A 42 -5.90 16.78 -18.14
N ILE A 43 -5.54 17.94 -17.62
CA ILE A 43 -6.27 18.59 -16.55
C ILE A 43 -7.64 19.05 -17.06
N ALA A 44 -8.70 18.53 -16.45
CA ALA A 44 -10.07 18.93 -16.75
C ALA A 44 -10.47 20.19 -15.97
N ALA A 45 -10.18 20.21 -14.66
CA ALA A 45 -10.49 21.35 -13.79
C ALA A 45 -9.52 21.43 -12.62
N VAL A 46 -9.30 22.65 -12.12
CA VAL A 46 -8.51 22.94 -10.90
C VAL A 46 -9.43 23.67 -9.93
N TYR A 47 -9.51 23.17 -8.69
CA TYR A 47 -10.45 23.66 -7.68
C TYR A 47 -9.77 24.52 -6.60
N VAL A 48 -8.45 24.57 -6.59
CA VAL A 48 -7.66 25.30 -5.62
C VAL A 48 -6.87 26.44 -6.26
N LYS A 49 -6.54 27.43 -5.45
CA LYS A 49 -5.71 28.57 -5.84
C LYS A 49 -4.49 28.63 -4.92
N GLU A 50 -3.48 29.34 -5.34
CA GLU A 50 -2.32 29.63 -4.50
C GLU A 50 -2.75 30.25 -3.15
N ASN A 51 -2.13 29.81 -2.07
CA ASN A 51 -2.45 30.19 -0.68
C ASN A 51 -3.85 29.80 -0.19
N SER A 52 -4.62 28.99 -0.92
CA SER A 52 -5.88 28.49 -0.41
C SER A 52 -5.67 27.44 0.69
N LYS A 53 -6.52 27.51 1.71
CA LYS A 53 -6.58 26.51 2.80
C LYS A 53 -7.45 25.35 2.32
N VAL A 54 -6.95 24.12 2.51
CA VAL A 54 -7.64 22.87 2.14
C VAL A 54 -7.67 21.92 3.33
N LYS A 55 -8.69 21.08 3.36
CA LYS A 55 -8.82 20.00 4.34
C LYS A 55 -8.47 18.66 3.68
N LYS A 56 -8.05 17.71 4.50
CA LYS A 56 -7.84 16.33 4.05
C LYS A 56 -9.07 15.80 3.32
N GLY A 57 -8.87 15.28 2.12
CA GLY A 57 -9.92 14.75 1.24
C GLY A 57 -10.52 15.78 0.28
N ASP A 58 -10.25 17.08 0.42
CA ASP A 58 -10.72 18.09 -0.52
C ASP A 58 -10.16 17.84 -1.92
N LEU A 59 -11.00 18.05 -2.93
CA LEU A 59 -10.64 17.87 -4.33
C LEU A 59 -9.74 19.03 -4.77
N LEU A 60 -8.54 18.71 -5.22
CA LEU A 60 -7.54 19.69 -5.64
C LEU A 60 -7.65 20.00 -7.14
N PHE A 61 -7.63 18.96 -7.94
CA PHE A 61 -7.83 19.04 -9.38
C PHE A 61 -8.33 17.69 -9.93
N THR A 62 -8.88 17.71 -11.14
CA THR A 62 -9.32 16.50 -11.84
C THR A 62 -8.64 16.39 -13.20
N LEU A 63 -8.34 15.17 -13.60
CA LEU A 63 -7.94 14.83 -14.95
C LEU A 63 -9.16 14.43 -15.78
N ASP A 64 -9.05 14.45 -17.09
CA ASP A 64 -10.07 13.92 -17.98
C ASP A 64 -10.26 12.42 -17.76
N PRO A 65 -11.41 11.98 -17.21
CA PRO A 65 -11.64 10.59 -16.85
C PRO A 65 -12.07 9.72 -18.02
N THR A 66 -12.32 10.29 -19.21
CA THR A 66 -13.01 9.62 -20.33
C THR A 66 -12.34 8.31 -20.73
N MET A 67 -11.02 8.34 -20.94
CA MET A 67 -10.29 7.13 -21.33
C MET A 67 -10.24 6.08 -20.22
N TYR A 68 -10.17 6.51 -18.97
CA TYR A 68 -10.17 5.64 -17.79
C TYR A 68 -11.54 5.00 -17.56
N ALA A 69 -12.61 5.75 -17.72
CA ALA A 69 -13.98 5.22 -17.66
C ALA A 69 -14.24 4.14 -18.72
N LEU A 70 -13.77 4.37 -19.97
CA LEU A 70 -13.87 3.39 -21.03
C LEU A 70 -13.07 2.11 -20.74
N ARG A 71 -11.89 2.22 -20.10
CA ARG A 71 -11.12 1.05 -19.67
C ARG A 71 -11.84 0.24 -18.59
N VAL A 72 -12.48 0.89 -17.64
CA VAL A 72 -13.32 0.22 -16.63
C VAL A 72 -14.45 -0.54 -17.29
N GLU A 73 -15.17 0.08 -18.23
CA GLU A 73 -16.27 -0.57 -18.94
C GLU A 73 -15.75 -1.79 -19.75
N GLN A 74 -14.65 -1.62 -20.47
CA GLN A 74 -14.02 -2.73 -21.20
C GLN A 74 -13.64 -3.90 -20.28
N ALA A 75 -13.01 -3.62 -19.13
CA ALA A 75 -12.62 -4.65 -18.17
C ALA A 75 -13.83 -5.36 -17.55
N LYS A 76 -14.90 -4.63 -17.30
CA LYS A 76 -16.17 -5.15 -16.79
C LYS A 76 -16.84 -6.10 -17.77
N GLU A 77 -16.90 -5.72 -19.05
CA GLU A 77 -17.44 -6.57 -20.12
C GLU A 77 -16.62 -7.87 -20.27
N GLN A 78 -15.30 -7.77 -20.23
CA GLN A 78 -14.42 -8.95 -20.27
C GLN A 78 -14.67 -9.89 -19.09
N LEU A 79 -14.82 -9.36 -17.88
CA LEU A 79 -15.15 -10.14 -16.70
C LEU A 79 -16.52 -10.82 -16.84
N GLN A 80 -17.52 -10.13 -17.36
CA GLN A 80 -18.86 -10.68 -17.59
C GLN A 80 -18.83 -11.86 -18.59
N ILE A 81 -18.07 -11.76 -19.66
CA ILE A 81 -17.88 -12.84 -20.65
C ILE A 81 -17.25 -14.05 -19.97
N ALA A 82 -16.19 -13.85 -19.17
CA ALA A 82 -15.52 -14.95 -18.48
C ALA A 82 -16.43 -15.62 -17.42
N GLN A 83 -17.24 -14.86 -16.72
CA GLN A 83 -18.23 -15.39 -15.78
C GLN A 83 -19.31 -16.22 -16.49
N ALA A 84 -19.79 -15.76 -17.65
CA ALA A 84 -20.74 -16.54 -18.46
C ALA A 84 -20.11 -17.84 -18.97
N THR A 85 -18.84 -17.81 -19.37
CA THR A 85 -18.08 -18.99 -19.80
C THR A 85 -17.93 -19.99 -18.66
N LEU A 86 -17.55 -19.54 -17.46
CA LEU A 86 -17.46 -20.40 -16.26
C LEU A 86 -18.82 -21.04 -15.93
N SER A 87 -19.89 -20.25 -15.93
CA SER A 87 -21.24 -20.76 -15.68
C SER A 87 -21.67 -21.83 -16.74
N ASN A 88 -21.31 -21.61 -18.00
CA ASN A 88 -21.56 -22.59 -19.04
C ASN A 88 -20.77 -23.87 -18.81
N LYS A 89 -19.47 -23.78 -18.47
CA LYS A 89 -18.62 -24.93 -18.15
C LYS A 89 -19.16 -25.74 -16.97
N GLN A 90 -19.62 -25.05 -15.92
CA GLN A 90 -20.25 -25.71 -14.75
C GLN A 90 -21.48 -26.52 -15.16
N ARG A 91 -22.34 -25.99 -16.05
CA ARG A 91 -23.50 -26.75 -16.58
C ARG A 91 -23.10 -27.95 -17.38
N ILE A 92 -22.03 -27.85 -18.17
CA ILE A 92 -21.49 -28.98 -18.95
C ILE A 92 -21.00 -30.08 -18.00
N ILE A 93 -20.22 -29.71 -16.95
CA ILE A 93 -19.72 -30.66 -15.96
C ILE A 93 -20.87 -31.38 -15.23
N ILE A 94 -21.94 -30.68 -14.88
CA ILE A 94 -23.13 -31.28 -14.27
C ILE A 94 -23.75 -32.34 -15.23
N ALA A 95 -23.84 -32.03 -16.52
CA ALA A 95 -24.38 -32.98 -17.51
C ALA A 95 -23.44 -34.16 -17.70
N GLU A 96 -22.13 -33.98 -17.76
CA GLU A 96 -21.13 -35.05 -17.87
C GLU A 96 -21.16 -35.93 -16.61
N THR A 97 -21.26 -35.38 -15.42
CA THR A 97 -21.41 -36.10 -14.15
C THR A 97 -22.70 -36.97 -14.15
N SER A 98 -23.81 -36.38 -14.57
CA SER A 98 -25.09 -37.14 -14.68
C SER A 98 -25.01 -38.29 -15.68
N ASN A 99 -24.31 -38.10 -16.79
CA ASN A 99 -24.08 -39.19 -17.78
C ASN A 99 -23.21 -40.29 -17.18
N SER A 100 -22.18 -39.96 -16.40
CA SER A 100 -21.35 -40.93 -15.69
C SER A 100 -22.15 -41.73 -14.66
N GLU A 101 -23.03 -41.06 -13.90
CA GLU A 101 -23.94 -41.75 -12.96
C GLU A 101 -24.86 -42.75 -13.66
N VAL A 102 -25.41 -42.38 -14.83
CA VAL A 102 -26.21 -43.31 -15.64
C VAL A 102 -25.40 -44.52 -16.10
N ALA A 103 -24.15 -44.30 -16.54
CA ALA A 103 -23.25 -45.36 -16.92
C ALA A 103 -22.91 -46.29 -15.74
N GLN A 104 -22.75 -45.76 -14.54
CA GLN A 104 -22.51 -46.51 -13.32
C GLN A 104 -23.74 -47.40 -12.94
N GLU A 105 -24.95 -46.92 -13.14
CA GLU A 105 -26.15 -47.71 -12.94
C GLU A 105 -26.27 -48.85 -13.95
N GLN A 106 -25.79 -48.68 -15.18
CA GLN A 106 -25.69 -49.74 -16.17
C GLN A 106 -24.71 -50.84 -15.73
N ILE A 107 -23.57 -50.51 -15.12
CA ILE A 107 -22.66 -51.48 -14.51
C ILE A 107 -23.38 -52.33 -13.47
N LYS A 108 -24.12 -51.70 -12.54
CA LYS A 108 -24.87 -52.40 -11.49
C LYS A 108 -25.88 -53.38 -12.09
N ARG A 109 -26.61 -52.97 -13.12
CA ARG A 109 -27.55 -53.85 -13.83
C ARG A 109 -26.83 -55.04 -14.48
N ALA A 110 -25.71 -54.79 -15.17
CA ALA A 110 -24.91 -55.85 -15.81
C ALA A 110 -24.33 -56.81 -14.77
N GLN A 111 -23.89 -56.34 -13.60
CA GLN A 111 -23.44 -57.15 -12.46
C GLN A 111 -24.54 -58.09 -11.94
N VAL A 112 -25.77 -57.57 -11.78
CA VAL A 112 -26.90 -58.37 -11.34
C VAL A 112 -27.23 -59.46 -12.36
N ASN A 113 -27.21 -59.13 -13.68
CA ASN A 113 -27.45 -60.10 -14.75
C ASN A 113 -26.39 -61.19 -14.78
N LEU A 114 -25.10 -60.82 -14.63
CA LEU A 114 -23.99 -61.76 -14.55
C LEU A 114 -24.15 -62.71 -13.34
N SER A 115 -24.52 -62.15 -12.18
CA SER A 115 -24.77 -62.92 -10.98
C SER A 115 -25.89 -63.95 -11.21
N LEU A 116 -27.01 -63.54 -11.82
CA LEU A 116 -28.12 -64.40 -12.13
C LEU A 116 -27.74 -65.56 -13.12
N ALA A 117 -27.02 -65.19 -14.20
CA ALA A 117 -26.55 -66.18 -15.20
C ALA A 117 -25.55 -67.18 -14.58
N THR A 118 -24.65 -66.66 -13.69
CA THR A 118 -23.68 -67.49 -12.97
C THR A 118 -24.39 -68.46 -12.00
N GLN A 119 -25.37 -68.01 -11.27
CA GLN A 119 -26.16 -68.85 -10.36
C GLN A 119 -26.93 -69.90 -11.14
N SER A 120 -27.46 -69.57 -12.32
CA SER A 120 -28.18 -70.52 -13.19
C SER A 120 -27.25 -71.61 -13.71
N LEU A 121 -26.05 -71.21 -14.18
CA LEU A 121 -25.04 -72.21 -14.64
C LEU A 121 -24.61 -73.12 -13.46
N ASN A 122 -24.30 -72.57 -12.30
CA ASN A 122 -23.88 -73.33 -11.12
C ASN A 122 -24.93 -74.30 -10.61
N ARG A 123 -26.21 -74.06 -10.88
CA ARG A 123 -27.30 -74.98 -10.57
C ARG A 123 -27.41 -76.12 -11.59
N LEU A 124 -27.25 -75.85 -12.92
CA LEU A 124 -27.45 -76.80 -13.99
C LEU A 124 -26.23 -77.71 -14.17
N GLU A 125 -25.01 -77.26 -14.03
CA GLU A 125 -23.76 -77.99 -14.28
C GLU A 125 -23.63 -79.24 -13.41
N PRO A 126 -23.96 -79.31 -12.10
CA PRO A 126 -23.95 -80.55 -11.31
C PRO A 126 -25.08 -81.54 -11.71
N LEU A 127 -26.20 -81.07 -12.30
CA LEU A 127 -27.32 -81.85 -12.67
C LEU A 127 -27.07 -82.65 -14.01
N LEU A 128 -26.19 -82.15 -14.88
CA LEU A 128 -25.75 -82.80 -16.06
C LEU A 128 -25.11 -84.18 -15.76
N ALA A 129 -24.18 -84.20 -14.76
CA ALA A 129 -23.51 -85.43 -14.36
C ALA A 129 -24.50 -86.46 -13.78
N LYS A 130 -25.67 -86.04 -13.31
CA LYS A 130 -26.74 -86.94 -12.79
C LYS A 130 -27.79 -87.26 -13.81
N GLY A 131 -27.68 -86.80 -15.09
CA GLY A 131 -28.59 -87.04 -16.15
C GLY A 131 -29.96 -86.34 -16.07
N PHE A 132 -30.11 -85.28 -15.16
CA PHE A 132 -31.40 -84.59 -14.96
C PHE A 132 -31.59 -83.42 -15.92
N VAL A 133 -30.52 -82.98 -16.66
CA VAL A 133 -30.55 -81.90 -17.66
C VAL A 133 -29.78 -82.35 -18.90
N THR A 134 -30.05 -81.72 -20.05
CA THR A 134 -29.34 -81.99 -21.32
C THR A 134 -28.04 -81.12 -21.38
N ALA A 135 -27.08 -81.67 -22.18
CA ALA A 135 -25.83 -80.89 -22.44
C ALA A 135 -26.13 -79.52 -23.09
N GLN A 136 -27.13 -79.48 -23.98
CA GLN A 136 -27.57 -78.24 -24.61
C GLN A 136 -28.00 -77.15 -23.55
N GLN A 137 -28.78 -77.59 -22.55
CA GLN A 137 -29.23 -76.66 -21.48
C GLN A 137 -28.05 -76.07 -20.69
N VAL A 138 -26.97 -76.84 -20.46
CA VAL A 138 -25.76 -76.34 -19.78
C VAL A 138 -24.96 -75.43 -20.69
N ASP A 139 -24.85 -75.77 -21.99
CA ASP A 139 -24.13 -74.89 -22.95
C ASP A 139 -24.85 -73.58 -23.21
N ASP A 140 -26.20 -73.62 -23.25
CA ASP A 140 -26.99 -72.35 -23.30
C ASP A 140 -26.75 -71.46 -22.05
N ALA A 141 -26.72 -72.06 -20.86
CA ALA A 141 -26.45 -71.32 -19.63
C ALA A 141 -24.99 -70.79 -19.58
N ARG A 142 -24.03 -71.54 -20.16
CA ARG A 142 -22.66 -71.11 -20.27
C ARG A 142 -22.50 -69.88 -21.22
N THR A 143 -23.20 -69.93 -22.32
CA THR A 143 -23.28 -68.85 -23.31
C THR A 143 -23.90 -67.60 -22.67
N LEU A 144 -25.03 -67.76 -22.00
CA LEU A 144 -25.68 -66.63 -21.29
C LEU A 144 -24.76 -65.99 -20.25
N LYS A 145 -23.99 -66.80 -19.48
CA LYS A 145 -23.00 -66.25 -18.56
C LYS A 145 -21.91 -65.50 -19.31
N HIS A 146 -21.39 -66.06 -20.41
CA HIS A 146 -20.35 -65.35 -21.21
C HIS A 146 -20.87 -64.04 -21.79
N ASP A 147 -22.10 -64.02 -22.32
CA ASP A 147 -22.72 -62.80 -22.85
C ASP A 147 -22.92 -61.72 -21.74
N ALA A 148 -23.29 -62.18 -20.53
CA ALA A 148 -23.39 -61.26 -19.37
C ALA A 148 -22.01 -60.71 -18.94
N GLU A 149 -20.93 -61.52 -19.01
CA GLU A 149 -19.54 -61.06 -18.76
C GLU A 149 -19.10 -60.01 -19.77
N VAL A 150 -19.36 -60.23 -21.06
CA VAL A 150 -19.06 -59.26 -22.13
C VAL A 150 -19.85 -57.96 -21.92
N THR A 151 -21.14 -58.06 -21.59
CA THR A 151 -22.00 -56.91 -21.32
C THR A 151 -21.50 -56.10 -20.15
N LEU A 152 -21.07 -56.74 -19.05
CA LEU A 152 -20.47 -56.06 -17.90
C LEU A 152 -19.19 -55.32 -18.29
N LYS A 153 -18.32 -55.99 -19.03
CA LYS A 153 -17.06 -55.35 -19.50
C LYS A 153 -17.33 -54.15 -20.41
N GLN A 154 -18.34 -54.24 -21.28
CA GLN A 154 -18.76 -53.13 -22.13
C GLN A 154 -19.30 -51.95 -21.29
N ALA A 155 -20.16 -52.23 -20.29
CA ALA A 155 -20.68 -51.21 -19.39
C ALA A 155 -19.56 -50.51 -18.57
N GLN A 156 -18.54 -51.26 -18.10
CA GLN A 156 -17.37 -50.73 -17.45
C GLN A 156 -16.57 -49.76 -18.34
N LYS A 157 -16.34 -50.19 -19.60
CA LYS A 157 -15.63 -49.34 -20.57
C LYS A 157 -16.41 -48.07 -20.93
N GLN A 158 -17.72 -48.15 -20.99
CA GLN A 158 -18.58 -46.99 -21.20
C GLN A 158 -18.50 -46.02 -20.02
N ASN A 159 -18.47 -46.53 -18.79
CA ASN A 159 -18.31 -45.70 -17.60
C ASN A 159 -16.93 -44.99 -17.55
N GLU A 160 -15.84 -45.76 -17.82
CA GLU A 160 -14.48 -45.19 -17.91
C GLU A 160 -14.44 -44.06 -18.94
N ALA A 161 -15.08 -44.24 -20.11
CA ALA A 161 -15.14 -43.17 -21.12
C ALA A 161 -15.95 -41.96 -20.67
N SER A 162 -17.06 -42.16 -19.93
CA SER A 162 -17.87 -41.07 -19.40
C SER A 162 -17.15 -40.31 -18.30
N GLU A 163 -16.46 -41.00 -17.39
CA GLU A 163 -15.66 -40.37 -16.34
C GLU A 163 -14.49 -39.57 -16.92
N ALA A 164 -13.84 -40.03 -17.97
CA ALA A 164 -12.74 -39.35 -18.64
C ALA A 164 -13.15 -38.01 -19.30
N LEU A 165 -14.44 -37.82 -19.56
CA LEU A 165 -14.97 -36.56 -20.11
C LEU A 165 -15.22 -35.52 -19.05
N ILE A 166 -15.32 -35.88 -17.76
CA ILE A 166 -15.55 -34.94 -16.67
C ILE A 166 -14.32 -34.09 -16.50
N ASN A 167 -14.46 -32.81 -16.81
CA ASN A 167 -13.45 -31.80 -16.65
C ASN A 167 -13.59 -31.06 -15.31
N ASN A 168 -12.68 -30.09 -15.03
CA ASN A 168 -12.78 -29.17 -13.90
C ASN A 168 -13.01 -27.74 -14.38
N THR A 169 -13.20 -26.82 -13.44
CA THR A 169 -13.41 -25.38 -13.70
C THR A 169 -12.20 -24.52 -13.37
N ASP A 170 -11.06 -25.13 -13.01
CA ASP A 170 -9.90 -24.42 -12.45
C ASP A 170 -9.36 -23.33 -13.38
N SER A 171 -9.34 -23.59 -14.70
CA SER A 171 -8.85 -22.63 -15.69
C SER A 171 -9.79 -21.44 -15.84
N GLU A 172 -11.10 -21.69 -15.91
CA GLU A 172 -12.13 -20.66 -16.02
C GLU A 172 -12.23 -19.82 -14.75
N GLU A 173 -12.11 -20.45 -13.57
CA GLU A 173 -12.06 -19.74 -12.28
C GLU A 173 -10.82 -18.86 -12.17
N ALA A 174 -9.64 -19.36 -12.58
CA ALA A 174 -8.42 -18.58 -12.63
C ALA A 174 -8.53 -17.39 -13.58
N LEU A 175 -9.17 -17.56 -14.74
CA LEU A 175 -9.43 -16.49 -15.70
C LEU A 175 -10.36 -15.42 -15.10
N VAL A 176 -11.46 -15.82 -14.47
CA VAL A 176 -12.38 -14.88 -13.78
C VAL A 176 -11.66 -14.09 -12.70
N LYS A 177 -10.81 -14.76 -11.89
CA LYS A 177 -10.00 -14.10 -10.87
C LYS A 177 -9.03 -13.09 -11.47
N SER A 178 -8.35 -13.43 -12.55
CA SER A 178 -7.43 -12.54 -13.26
C SER A 178 -8.15 -11.29 -13.80
N LEU A 179 -9.29 -11.47 -14.46
CA LEU A 179 -10.06 -10.36 -15.01
C LEU A 179 -10.70 -9.49 -13.94
N LYS A 180 -11.07 -10.06 -12.79
CA LYS A 180 -11.51 -9.28 -11.62
C LYS A 180 -10.39 -8.38 -11.10
N THR A 181 -9.16 -8.84 -11.10
CA THR A 181 -8.00 -8.02 -10.75
C THR A 181 -7.76 -6.91 -11.78
N SER A 182 -7.91 -7.22 -13.08
CA SER A 182 -7.79 -6.22 -14.14
C SER A 182 -8.86 -5.13 -14.04
N LEU A 183 -10.09 -5.49 -13.68
CA LEU A 183 -11.16 -4.51 -13.41
C LEU A 183 -10.80 -3.62 -12.22
N ALA A 184 -10.34 -4.20 -11.11
CA ALA A 184 -9.93 -3.43 -9.93
C ALA A 184 -8.78 -2.45 -10.24
N MET A 185 -7.83 -2.83 -11.12
CA MET A 185 -6.77 -1.92 -11.58
C MET A 185 -7.35 -0.75 -12.39
N ALA A 186 -8.27 -1.02 -13.32
CA ALA A 186 -8.90 0.04 -14.11
C ALA A 186 -9.73 1.00 -13.24
N GLU A 187 -10.45 0.49 -12.25
CA GLU A 187 -11.20 1.30 -11.27
C GLU A 187 -10.25 2.14 -10.41
N TRP A 188 -9.11 1.59 -9.99
CA TRP A 188 -8.08 2.34 -9.27
C TRP A 188 -7.50 3.46 -10.14
N GLU A 189 -7.18 3.21 -11.42
CA GLU A 189 -6.73 4.25 -12.35
C GLU A 189 -7.78 5.36 -12.49
N LEU A 190 -9.04 5.00 -12.64
CA LEU A 190 -10.14 5.97 -12.75
C LEU A 190 -10.29 6.79 -11.47
N SER A 191 -10.21 6.16 -10.29
CA SER A 191 -10.30 6.89 -9.02
C SER A 191 -9.15 7.89 -8.84
N ASN A 192 -7.96 7.59 -9.39
CA ASN A 192 -6.80 8.47 -9.34
C ASN A 192 -6.82 9.61 -10.36
N THR A 193 -7.86 9.72 -11.19
CA THR A 193 -8.11 10.94 -11.99
C THR A 193 -8.59 12.12 -11.13
N GLU A 194 -9.10 11.85 -9.93
CA GLU A 194 -9.42 12.84 -8.91
C GLU A 194 -8.29 12.92 -7.89
N VAL A 195 -7.55 14.03 -7.91
CA VAL A 195 -6.46 14.24 -6.96
C VAL A 195 -6.96 15.02 -5.76
N ARG A 196 -6.84 14.43 -4.57
CA ARG A 196 -7.35 14.96 -3.31
C ARG A 196 -6.23 15.26 -2.33
N ALA A 197 -6.48 16.20 -1.40
CA ALA A 197 -5.54 16.58 -0.36
C ALA A 197 -5.27 15.42 0.63
N PRO A 198 -4.00 15.03 0.85
CA PRO A 198 -3.66 13.95 1.79
C PRO A 198 -3.72 14.40 3.27
N SER A 199 -3.59 15.71 3.53
CA SER A 199 -3.65 16.32 4.86
C SER A 199 -4.32 17.69 4.82
N ASN A 200 -4.57 18.29 5.98
CA ASN A 200 -4.97 19.70 6.07
C ASN A 200 -3.77 20.59 5.75
N GLY A 201 -3.99 21.74 5.13
CA GLY A 201 -2.87 22.62 4.85
C GLY A 201 -3.16 23.77 3.90
N TYR A 202 -2.08 24.37 3.42
CA TYR A 202 -2.09 25.49 2.48
C TYR A 202 -1.41 25.11 1.19
N ILE A 203 -1.98 25.52 0.08
CA ILE A 203 -1.42 25.28 -1.26
C ILE A 203 -0.39 26.35 -1.59
N ALA A 204 0.79 25.92 -2.04
CA ALA A 204 1.87 26.81 -2.49
C ALA A 204 2.35 26.42 -3.90
N GLY A 205 2.62 27.42 -4.75
CA GLY A 205 3.22 27.24 -6.06
C GLY A 205 2.30 26.60 -7.10
N VAL A 206 1.04 27.01 -7.18
CA VAL A 206 0.09 26.52 -8.20
C VAL A 206 0.49 27.06 -9.57
N VAL A 207 0.84 26.15 -10.48
CA VAL A 207 1.23 26.46 -11.87
C VAL A 207 0.33 25.72 -12.87
N LEU A 208 -0.85 25.27 -12.47
CA LEU A 208 -1.71 24.45 -13.29
C LEU A 208 -2.73 25.26 -14.07
N SER A 209 -2.91 24.91 -15.34
CA SER A 209 -3.98 25.42 -16.18
C SER A 209 -4.86 24.28 -16.70
N PRO A 210 -6.20 24.44 -16.75
CA PRO A 210 -7.08 23.51 -17.45
C PRO A 210 -6.63 23.30 -18.89
N GLY A 211 -6.61 22.05 -19.34
CA GLY A 211 -6.13 21.69 -20.68
C GLY A 211 -4.65 21.27 -20.75
N GLU A 212 -3.86 21.54 -19.73
CA GLU A 212 -2.46 21.08 -19.63
C GLU A 212 -2.38 19.56 -19.44
N PHE A 213 -1.34 18.93 -19.99
CA PHE A 213 -1.09 17.50 -19.83
C PHE A 213 0.00 17.28 -18.78
N ILE A 214 -0.26 16.43 -17.80
CA ILE A 214 0.69 16.07 -16.75
C ILE A 214 1.05 14.58 -16.80
N LEU A 215 2.28 14.28 -16.41
CA LEU A 215 2.79 12.92 -16.32
C LEU A 215 2.58 12.35 -14.90
N SER A 216 2.51 11.04 -14.80
CA SER A 216 2.49 10.36 -13.50
C SER A 216 3.75 10.70 -12.69
N GLY A 217 3.58 11.04 -11.41
CA GLY A 217 4.67 11.43 -10.50
C GLY A 217 5.24 12.82 -10.70
N GLN A 218 4.79 13.58 -11.70
CA GLN A 218 5.18 14.97 -11.88
C GLN A 218 4.59 15.83 -10.76
N SER A 219 5.46 16.50 -9.98
CA SER A 219 5.03 17.44 -8.95
C SER A 219 4.39 18.65 -9.60
N VAL A 220 3.22 19.03 -9.10
CA VAL A 220 2.37 20.06 -9.66
C VAL A 220 2.35 21.30 -8.79
N PHE A 221 2.21 21.11 -7.48
CA PHE A 221 2.31 22.14 -6.44
C PHE A 221 2.62 21.47 -5.10
N THR A 222 2.89 22.28 -4.10
CA THR A 222 3.23 21.81 -2.77
C THR A 222 2.10 22.11 -1.80
N LEU A 223 1.73 21.10 -1.00
CA LEU A 223 0.85 21.26 0.15
C LEU A 223 1.71 21.43 1.39
N ILE A 224 1.54 22.53 2.09
CA ILE A 224 2.14 22.82 3.39
C ILE A 224 1.19 22.28 4.45
N ASP A 225 1.62 21.25 5.18
CA ASP A 225 0.83 20.64 6.24
C ASP A 225 0.63 21.66 7.40
N SER A 226 -0.64 21.91 7.73
CA SER A 226 -0.99 22.84 8.81
C SER A 226 -1.07 22.18 10.19
N ASP A 227 -1.02 20.87 10.27
CA ASP A 227 -1.20 20.14 11.52
C ASP A 227 0.12 19.98 12.29
N THR A 228 1.26 20.06 11.57
CA THR A 228 2.58 19.84 12.15
C THR A 228 3.54 20.98 11.79
N TRP A 229 3.68 21.93 12.72
CA TRP A 229 4.66 23.00 12.63
C TRP A 229 5.84 22.73 13.54
N PHE A 230 7.04 23.06 13.09
CA PHE A 230 8.25 22.95 13.88
C PHE A 230 9.21 24.11 13.61
N ALA A 231 10.06 24.39 14.56
CA ALA A 231 11.19 25.30 14.38
C ALA A 231 12.49 24.48 14.32
N SER A 232 13.31 24.75 13.32
CA SER A 232 14.69 24.26 13.25
C SER A 232 15.60 25.35 13.81
N ALA A 233 16.06 25.19 15.06
CA ALA A 233 16.91 26.15 15.77
C ALA A 233 18.36 25.65 15.74
N TYR A 234 19.30 26.53 15.37
CA TYR A 234 20.71 26.20 15.27
C TYR A 234 21.45 26.62 16.55
N PHE A 235 21.76 25.63 17.40
CA PHE A 235 22.51 25.82 18.63
C PHE A 235 24.00 25.53 18.43
N LYS A 236 24.84 26.19 19.21
CA LYS A 236 26.28 25.92 19.23
C LYS A 236 26.57 24.55 19.82
N GLU A 237 27.63 23.93 19.35
CA GLU A 237 28.09 22.61 19.84
C GLU A 237 28.27 22.59 21.37
N THR A 238 28.75 23.70 21.95
CA THR A 238 28.96 23.87 23.39
C THR A 238 27.66 23.82 24.20
N ASP A 239 26.54 24.22 23.60
CA ASP A 239 25.26 24.35 24.29
C ASP A 239 24.46 23.01 24.26
N LEU A 240 24.82 22.09 23.37
CA LEU A 240 24.09 20.84 23.19
C LEU A 240 24.01 19.97 24.44
N ASN A 241 25.01 19.98 25.29
CA ASN A 241 25.02 19.23 26.56
C ASN A 241 23.87 19.62 27.51
N ASN A 242 23.37 20.85 27.40
CA ASN A 242 22.30 21.40 28.23
C ASN A 242 20.91 21.24 27.61
N ILE A 243 20.83 20.69 26.37
CA ILE A 243 19.59 20.50 25.64
C ILE A 243 19.18 19.02 25.75
N LYS A 244 17.98 18.76 26.24
CA LYS A 244 17.41 17.41 26.33
C LYS A 244 16.19 17.28 25.43
N ILE A 245 15.98 16.08 24.91
CA ILE A 245 14.74 15.75 24.20
C ILE A 245 13.57 15.85 25.19
N GLY A 246 12.50 16.53 24.79
CA GLY A 246 11.34 16.80 25.64
C GLY A 246 11.42 18.13 26.42
N SER A 247 12.57 18.82 26.45
CA SER A 247 12.66 20.12 27.10
C SER A 247 11.67 21.13 26.51
N CYS A 248 11.10 21.96 27.39
CA CYS A 248 10.22 23.07 27.02
C CYS A 248 10.97 24.18 26.34
N VAL A 249 10.34 24.76 25.34
CA VAL A 249 10.94 25.79 24.50
C VAL A 249 9.97 26.93 24.29
N VAL A 250 10.47 28.15 24.38
CA VAL A 250 9.73 29.35 24.00
C VAL A 250 10.33 29.91 22.71
N ILE A 251 9.47 30.09 21.71
CA ILE A 251 9.82 30.55 20.37
C ILE A 251 9.22 31.93 20.17
N TYR A 252 10.03 32.86 19.71
CA TYR A 252 9.59 34.21 19.34
C TYR A 252 9.78 34.36 17.82
N SER A 253 8.67 34.51 17.10
CA SER A 253 8.74 34.79 15.66
C SER A 253 9.11 36.23 15.39
N MET A 254 9.94 36.48 14.38
CA MET A 254 10.26 37.84 13.95
C MET A 254 9.07 38.60 13.35
N ILE A 255 8.00 37.88 12.96
CA ILE A 255 6.74 38.49 12.51
C ILE A 255 6.07 39.24 13.68
N ASP A 256 6.09 38.63 14.87
CA ASP A 256 5.60 39.21 16.10
C ASP A 256 6.41 38.66 17.29
N ASN A 257 7.27 39.47 17.84
CA ASN A 257 8.14 39.09 18.96
C ASN A 257 7.51 39.28 20.35
N GLN A 258 6.27 39.78 20.42
CA GLN A 258 5.56 39.98 21.67
C GLN A 258 4.77 38.75 22.14
N HIS A 259 4.41 37.88 21.20
CA HIS A 259 3.64 36.70 21.51
C HIS A 259 4.54 35.44 21.50
N PRO A 260 4.83 34.88 22.71
CA PRO A 260 5.62 33.66 22.82
C PRO A 260 4.84 32.46 22.31
N ILE A 261 5.50 31.62 21.50
CA ILE A 261 4.98 30.38 20.99
C ILE A 261 5.61 29.24 21.78
N LYS A 262 4.81 28.32 22.29
CA LYS A 262 5.28 27.19 23.08
C LYS A 262 5.65 26.01 22.19
N GLY A 263 6.71 25.30 22.57
CA GLY A 263 7.16 24.11 21.85
C GLY A 263 7.95 23.15 22.73
N LYS A 264 8.25 22.00 22.19
CA LYS A 264 9.07 20.96 22.82
C LYS A 264 10.17 20.49 21.91
N VAL A 265 11.34 20.22 22.45
CA VAL A 265 12.44 19.60 21.70
C VAL A 265 12.05 18.21 21.29
N GLU A 266 11.93 17.97 19.97
CA GLU A 266 11.69 16.65 19.38
C GLU A 266 12.97 15.86 19.22
N GLY A 267 14.04 16.53 18.78
CA GLY A 267 15.30 15.87 18.50
C GLY A 267 16.44 16.83 18.21
N ILE A 268 17.64 16.32 18.41
CA ILE A 268 18.90 17.02 18.12
C ILE A 268 19.57 16.29 16.97
N SER A 269 19.92 16.98 15.90
CA SER A 269 20.62 16.41 14.77
C SER A 269 22.00 15.87 15.18
N ARG A 270 22.31 14.65 14.74
CA ARG A 270 23.60 14.00 15.04
C ARG A 270 24.69 14.29 14.01
N GLY A 271 24.37 15.01 12.96
CA GLY A 271 25.31 15.34 11.89
C GLY A 271 24.94 16.61 11.18
N VAL A 272 25.95 17.38 10.80
CA VAL A 272 25.84 18.56 9.95
C VAL A 272 26.88 18.43 8.84
N MET A 273 26.54 18.91 7.65
CA MET A 273 27.49 18.98 6.55
C MET A 273 28.22 20.31 6.66
N SER A 274 29.54 20.26 6.88
CA SER A 274 30.40 21.44 6.77
C SER A 274 30.71 21.72 5.29
N THR A 275 30.69 23.00 4.91
CA THR A 275 31.07 23.43 3.56
C THR A 275 32.52 23.07 3.22
N ASP A 276 33.36 22.82 4.23
CA ASP A 276 34.75 22.42 4.07
C ASP A 276 34.91 20.94 3.64
N LEU A 277 33.83 20.15 3.68
CA LEU A 277 33.78 18.73 3.35
C LEU A 277 33.15 18.45 1.96
N ILE A 278 33.32 19.34 0.99
CA ILE A 278 32.98 18.99 -0.40
C ILE A 278 33.99 17.94 -0.87
N ASN A 279 33.62 16.69 -0.69
CA ASN A 279 34.43 15.55 -1.09
C ASN A 279 34.26 15.36 -2.61
N ILE A 280 35.08 16.06 -3.37
CA ILE A 280 35.24 15.76 -4.79
C ILE A 280 36.08 14.48 -4.86
N PRO A 281 35.62 13.39 -5.50
CA PRO A 281 36.42 12.19 -5.69
C PRO A 281 37.76 12.57 -6.39
N ARG A 282 38.89 12.39 -5.71
CA ARG A 282 40.22 12.62 -6.21
C ARG A 282 41.08 11.40 -5.88
N ASP A 283 41.95 11.04 -6.75
CA ASP A 283 42.86 9.89 -6.60
C ASP A 283 43.94 10.07 -5.50
N LEU A 284 44.01 11.26 -4.89
CA LEU A 284 44.93 11.57 -3.79
C LEU A 284 44.18 12.15 -2.60
N PRO A 285 44.57 11.81 -1.36
CA PRO A 285 43.98 12.37 -0.17
C PRO A 285 44.17 13.89 -0.09
N TYR A 286 43.06 14.63 -0.04
CA TYR A 286 43.06 16.07 0.12
C TYR A 286 43.32 16.43 1.60
N VAL A 287 44.42 17.18 1.84
CA VAL A 287 44.70 17.78 3.14
C VAL A 287 44.33 19.25 3.05
N PRO A 288 43.23 19.68 3.75
CA PRO A 288 42.87 21.09 3.76
C PRO A 288 43.95 21.90 4.45
N LYS A 289 44.46 22.93 3.76
CA LYS A 289 45.29 23.98 4.42
C LYS A 289 44.37 24.79 5.33
N SER A 290 44.27 24.43 6.59
CA SER A 290 43.54 25.26 7.56
C SER A 290 44.45 26.41 7.99
N LEU A 291 44.13 27.63 7.55
CA LEU A 291 44.64 28.85 8.09
C LEU A 291 43.85 29.33 9.31
N ASN A 292 42.89 28.49 9.80
CA ASN A 292 42.00 28.81 10.88
C ASN A 292 42.70 28.59 12.22
N TRP A 293 43.43 29.60 12.69
CA TRP A 293 43.99 29.67 14.06
C TRP A 293 42.90 29.92 15.13
N VAL A 294 41.68 30.32 14.71
CA VAL A 294 40.49 30.44 15.56
C VAL A 294 39.50 29.35 15.14
N ARG A 295 39.18 28.43 16.06
CA ARG A 295 38.12 27.46 15.85
C ARG A 295 36.76 28.14 15.98
N VAL A 296 35.98 28.15 14.91
CA VAL A 296 34.58 28.58 14.94
C VAL A 296 33.73 27.36 15.33
N GLU A 297 32.92 27.53 16.38
CA GLU A 297 32.01 26.48 16.84
C GLU A 297 30.99 26.13 15.74
N GLN A 298 30.78 24.84 15.53
CA GLN A 298 29.75 24.34 14.60
C GLN A 298 28.38 24.51 15.25
N ARG A 299 27.37 24.74 14.41
CA ARG A 299 25.98 24.83 14.86
C ARG A 299 25.24 23.57 14.43
N PHE A 300 24.46 22.99 15.34
CA PHE A 300 23.66 21.84 15.14
C PHE A 300 22.17 22.18 15.14
N PRO A 301 21.38 21.73 14.17
CA PRO A 301 19.96 21.95 14.16
C PRO A 301 19.27 21.10 15.24
N VAL A 302 18.49 21.77 16.06
CA VAL A 302 17.58 21.19 17.05
C VAL A 302 16.16 21.39 16.52
N LYS A 303 15.42 20.31 16.37
CA LYS A 303 14.03 20.34 15.93
C LYS A 303 13.11 20.49 17.11
N VAL A 304 12.30 21.55 17.09
CA VAL A 304 11.34 21.90 18.14
C VAL A 304 9.94 21.83 17.56
N ILE A 305 9.09 20.94 18.07
CA ILE A 305 7.66 20.89 17.69
C ILE A 305 6.93 22.02 18.39
N ILE A 306 6.11 22.74 17.63
CA ILE A 306 5.22 23.81 18.12
C ILE A 306 3.93 23.16 18.61
N THR A 307 3.60 23.37 19.91
CA THR A 307 2.46 22.66 20.55
C THR A 307 1.12 23.30 20.14
N GLU A 308 1.06 24.64 20.13
CA GLU A 308 -0.13 25.40 19.77
C GLU A 308 0.24 26.46 18.72
N PRO A 309 0.26 26.06 17.42
CA PRO A 309 0.72 26.95 16.36
C PRO A 309 -0.29 28.10 16.11
N PRO A 310 0.04 29.36 16.37
CA PRO A 310 -0.82 30.48 16.03
C PRO A 310 -0.80 30.69 14.50
N GLU A 311 -1.92 30.46 13.83
CA GLU A 311 -2.03 30.44 12.35
C GLU A 311 -1.44 31.72 11.70
N ALA A 312 -1.60 32.86 12.34
CA ALA A 312 -1.11 34.13 11.79
C ALA A 312 0.43 34.25 11.72
N LEU A 313 1.14 33.50 12.60
CA LEU A 313 2.60 33.54 12.70
C LEU A 313 3.28 32.34 11.97
N MET A 314 2.50 31.37 11.58
CA MET A 314 3.01 30.15 10.96
C MET A 314 3.24 30.35 9.47
N ARG A 315 4.50 30.65 9.11
CA ARG A 315 4.96 30.77 7.73
C ARG A 315 6.27 30.06 7.56
N ILE A 316 6.34 29.22 6.53
CA ILE A 316 7.59 28.52 6.18
C ILE A 316 8.66 29.53 5.84
N GLY A 317 9.84 29.37 6.44
CA GLY A 317 10.97 30.25 6.24
C GLY A 317 10.96 31.52 7.15
N ALA A 318 9.95 31.67 8.01
CA ALA A 318 9.94 32.75 8.98
C ALA A 318 11.08 32.57 10.00
N THR A 319 11.85 33.63 10.23
CA THR A 319 12.93 33.63 11.22
C THR A 319 12.34 33.71 12.63
N ALA A 320 12.95 33.02 13.56
CA ALA A 320 12.55 33.00 14.95
C ALA A 320 13.75 32.94 15.87
N THR A 321 13.53 33.36 17.14
CA THR A 321 14.45 33.14 18.23
C THR A 321 13.89 32.04 19.12
N VAL A 322 14.73 31.11 19.53
CA VAL A 322 14.34 29.92 20.30
C VAL A 322 15.11 29.90 21.61
N ASN A 323 14.38 29.90 22.72
CA ASN A 323 14.94 29.83 24.07
C ASN A 323 14.49 28.54 24.74
N ILE A 324 15.45 27.77 25.26
CA ILE A 324 15.17 26.54 26.00
C ILE A 324 14.98 26.87 27.46
N VAL A 325 13.84 26.45 28.02
CA VAL A 325 13.49 26.70 29.42
C VAL A 325 13.77 25.45 30.24
N PRO A 326 14.56 25.50 31.30
CA PRO A 326 14.97 24.33 32.07
C PRO A 326 13.84 23.70 32.90
N ASN A 327 12.74 24.39 33.16
CA ASN A 327 11.63 23.91 33.98
C ASN A 327 10.50 23.38 33.14
N ASP A 328 10.08 22.14 33.41
CA ASP A 328 8.98 21.42 32.74
C ASP A 328 7.58 22.04 33.00
N ASP A 329 7.46 22.97 33.95
CA ASP A 329 6.16 23.53 34.38
C ASP A 329 5.60 24.62 33.44
N ASP A 330 6.37 25.14 32.50
CA ASP A 330 5.96 26.25 31.61
C ASP A 330 5.53 25.80 30.19
N CYS A 331 5.46 24.53 29.91
CA CYS A 331 4.86 23.99 28.71
C CYS A 331 3.36 23.83 28.87
#